data_8d7628b291e3693bc54003e04aaffe15
#
_entry.id   8d7628b291e3693bc54003e04aaffe15
#
_cell.length_a   1.000
_cell.length_b   1.000
_cell.length_c   1.000
_cell.angle_alpha   90.00
_cell.angle_beta   90.00
_cell.angle_gamma   90.00
#
_symmetry.space_group_name_H-M   'P 1'
#
loop_
_entity.id
_entity.type
_entity.pdbx_description
1 polymer ?
#
loop_
_entity_poly.entity_id
_entity_poly.type
_entity_poly.pdbx_seq_one_letter_code
_entity_poly.pdbx_strand_id
1 'polypeptide(L)'
;MLDIKGFMRYNLIDKKEKETMLFVDGLSVYARYLHGGGAIVSDVHFCVGDGQSLAIVGESGSGKSMIVDSLIGALADNCYATGKIVFDGEDILSDPRALKKRLGKSIAFIPQGASESLNPSLKIKTQIYEAFALSGEKLNKHEKKAYALYNLAKVGLKDESVLEKYPFEISGGQAQRVVLAIALCSKPKLIVADEATRGIDAETAEVFLKCVKEEFQASAKIFVTHDMSLAKTCDKVLVLKAGEQVEYGFSEDVLVHPESEYTQLLLKKAAQE
;
A
#
# COMPACT_ATOMS: atom_id res chain seq x y z
N MET A 1 15.40 16.87 -31.20
CA MET A 1 14.34 17.73 -30.71
C MET A 1 14.12 17.30 -29.28
N LEU A 2 14.65 18.06 -28.30
CA LEU A 2 14.51 17.71 -26.88
C LEU A 2 13.01 17.74 -26.50
N ASP A 3 12.53 16.64 -25.97
CA ASP A 3 11.15 16.51 -25.51
C ASP A 3 10.90 17.49 -24.36
N ILE A 4 10.30 18.65 -24.71
CA ILE A 4 9.96 19.73 -23.76
C ILE A 4 9.01 19.22 -22.67
N LYS A 5 8.19 18.18 -22.93
CA LYS A 5 7.35 17.51 -21.94
C LYS A 5 8.21 16.73 -20.91
N GLY A 6 9.28 16.08 -21.31
CA GLY A 6 10.24 15.44 -20.41
C GLY A 6 10.99 16.46 -19.54
N PHE A 7 11.40 17.60 -20.10
CA PHE A 7 12.13 18.64 -19.38
C PHE A 7 11.26 19.39 -18.37
N MET A 8 9.98 19.65 -18.70
CA MET A 8 9.02 20.20 -17.74
C MET A 8 8.66 19.20 -16.63
N ARG A 9 8.60 17.90 -16.92
CA ARG A 9 8.45 16.87 -15.89
C ARG A 9 9.64 16.90 -14.92
N TYR A 10 10.88 16.98 -15.40
CA TYR A 10 12.08 17.00 -14.54
C TYR A 10 12.12 18.18 -13.57
N ASN A 11 11.81 19.40 -14.01
CA ASN A 11 11.83 20.59 -13.15
C ASN A 11 10.65 20.66 -12.15
N LEU A 12 9.51 20.00 -12.44
CA LEU A 12 8.41 19.84 -11.49
C LEU A 12 8.72 18.73 -10.45
N ILE A 13 9.53 17.75 -10.83
CA ILE A 13 9.94 16.62 -9.99
C ILE A 13 10.90 17.10 -8.88
N ASP A 14 11.93 17.89 -9.20
CA ASP A 14 12.93 18.38 -8.24
C ASP A 14 12.33 19.27 -7.12
N LYS A 15 11.27 20.03 -7.45
CA LYS A 15 10.55 20.85 -6.48
C LYS A 15 9.61 20.01 -5.60
N LYS A 16 9.09 18.89 -6.12
CA LYS A 16 8.16 17.98 -5.43
C LYS A 16 8.88 16.93 -4.57
N GLU A 17 10.12 16.58 -4.86
CA GLU A 17 10.90 15.62 -4.08
C GLU A 17 11.03 16.03 -2.61
N LYS A 18 11.10 17.33 -2.34
CA LYS A 18 11.26 17.90 -0.99
C LYS A 18 9.94 18.10 -0.23
N GLU A 19 8.80 18.01 -0.91
CA GLU A 19 7.47 18.30 -0.35
C GLU A 19 6.55 17.07 -0.36
N THR A 20 7.04 15.89 -0.81
CA THR A 20 6.23 14.67 -0.90
C THR A 20 6.68 13.62 0.10
N MET A 21 5.71 12.91 0.71
CA MET A 21 5.99 11.82 1.63
C MET A 21 6.67 10.64 0.94
N LEU A 22 6.19 10.30 -0.27
CA LEU A 22 6.77 9.24 -1.11
C LEU A 22 6.98 9.75 -2.54
N PHE A 23 8.19 9.56 -3.03
CA PHE A 23 8.58 9.90 -4.40
C PHE A 23 9.28 8.70 -5.05
N VAL A 24 8.79 8.29 -6.20
CA VAL A 24 9.33 7.17 -6.99
C VAL A 24 9.73 7.69 -8.36
N ASP A 25 10.97 7.44 -8.76
CA ASP A 25 11.55 7.93 -10.02
C ASP A 25 12.32 6.83 -10.73
N GLY A 26 11.88 6.52 -11.96
CA GLY A 26 12.52 5.53 -12.83
C GLY A 26 12.54 4.11 -12.25
N LEU A 27 11.55 3.77 -11.40
CA LEU A 27 11.51 2.44 -10.79
C LEU A 27 11.36 1.36 -11.85
N SER A 28 12.36 0.49 -11.94
CA SER A 28 12.33 -0.69 -12.79
C SER A 28 12.66 -1.92 -11.96
N VAL A 29 11.90 -3.01 -12.16
CA VAL A 29 12.09 -4.28 -11.46
C VAL A 29 12.46 -5.36 -12.48
N TYR A 30 13.51 -6.10 -12.20
CA TYR A 30 14.04 -7.13 -13.05
C TYR A 30 14.02 -8.49 -12.37
N ALA A 31 13.72 -9.54 -13.13
CA ALA A 31 13.94 -10.92 -12.69
C ALA A 31 15.21 -11.48 -13.32
N ARG A 32 15.99 -12.25 -12.54
CA ARG A 32 17.14 -13.02 -13.00
C ARG A 32 16.69 -14.46 -13.25
N TYR A 33 16.79 -14.90 -14.48
CA TYR A 33 16.55 -16.30 -14.88
C TYR A 33 17.86 -16.96 -15.31
N LEU A 34 17.90 -18.30 -15.28
CA LEU A 34 19.08 -19.10 -15.69
C LEU A 34 19.53 -18.81 -17.15
N HIS A 35 18.62 -18.39 -18.00
CA HIS A 35 18.88 -18.12 -19.44
C HIS A 35 18.61 -16.66 -19.85
N GLY A 36 18.87 -15.72 -18.96
CA GLY A 36 18.64 -14.30 -19.19
C GLY A 36 17.59 -13.72 -18.24
N GLY A 37 17.58 -12.41 -18.08
CA GLY A 37 16.63 -11.67 -17.24
C GLY A 37 15.83 -10.70 -18.08
N GLY A 38 14.67 -10.28 -17.57
CA GLY A 38 13.83 -9.27 -18.21
C GLY A 38 13.25 -8.30 -17.20
N ALA A 39 12.89 -7.11 -17.67
CA ALA A 39 12.14 -6.17 -16.87
C ALA A 39 10.70 -6.70 -16.65
N ILE A 40 10.29 -6.77 -15.40
CA ILE A 40 8.89 -7.04 -15.02
C ILE A 40 8.14 -5.72 -14.91
N VAL A 41 8.82 -4.67 -14.42
CA VAL A 41 8.34 -3.29 -14.35
C VAL A 41 9.42 -2.40 -14.95
N SER A 42 9.02 -1.41 -15.74
CA SER A 42 9.93 -0.52 -16.45
C SER A 42 9.55 0.94 -16.25
N ASP A 43 10.51 1.72 -15.77
CA ASP A 43 10.51 3.19 -15.78
C ASP A 43 9.24 3.83 -15.18
N VAL A 44 8.86 3.41 -13.97
CA VAL A 44 7.67 3.88 -13.28
C VAL A 44 7.98 5.11 -12.43
N HIS A 45 7.12 6.14 -12.55
CA HIS A 45 7.25 7.42 -11.85
C HIS A 45 5.94 7.83 -11.18
N PHE A 46 5.97 8.13 -9.89
CA PHE A 46 4.82 8.70 -9.18
C PHE A 46 5.23 9.38 -7.88
N CYS A 47 4.33 10.18 -7.33
CA CYS A 47 4.52 10.76 -6.02
C CYS A 47 3.21 10.81 -5.23
N VAL A 48 3.33 10.66 -3.90
CA VAL A 48 2.22 10.73 -2.96
C VAL A 48 2.61 11.68 -1.83
N GLY A 49 1.83 12.72 -1.63
CA GLY A 49 2.01 13.68 -0.54
C GLY A 49 1.40 13.21 0.77
N ASP A 50 1.62 13.98 1.84
CA ASP A 50 0.96 13.78 3.12
C ASP A 50 -0.56 13.81 2.95
N GLY A 51 -1.23 12.83 3.55
CA GLY A 51 -2.68 12.69 3.48
C GLY A 51 -3.22 12.26 2.12
N GLN A 52 -2.42 12.28 1.05
CA GLN A 52 -2.85 11.88 -0.29
C GLN A 52 -2.97 10.36 -0.44
N SER A 53 -3.78 9.97 -1.41
CA SER A 53 -4.01 8.57 -1.82
C SER A 53 -3.69 8.37 -3.30
N LEU A 54 -3.04 7.24 -3.61
CA LEU A 54 -2.75 6.77 -4.95
C LEU A 54 -3.35 5.39 -5.14
N ALA A 55 -4.16 5.21 -6.17
CA ALA A 55 -4.54 3.89 -6.64
C ALA A 55 -3.57 3.42 -7.75
N ILE A 56 -3.05 2.21 -7.62
CA ILE A 56 -2.29 1.53 -8.69
C ILE A 56 -3.21 0.47 -9.28
N VAL A 57 -3.62 0.66 -10.54
CA VAL A 57 -4.59 -0.18 -11.23
C VAL A 57 -4.00 -0.82 -12.48
N GLY A 58 -4.59 -1.92 -12.92
CA GLY A 58 -4.19 -2.66 -14.12
C GLY A 58 -4.59 -4.13 -14.02
N GLU A 59 -4.49 -4.87 -15.12
CA GLU A 59 -4.83 -6.30 -15.16
C GLU A 59 -3.94 -7.15 -14.23
N SER A 60 -4.38 -8.36 -13.89
CA SER A 60 -3.54 -9.32 -13.16
C SER A 60 -2.25 -9.59 -13.93
N GLY A 61 -1.11 -9.63 -13.23
CA GLY A 61 0.21 -9.79 -13.87
C GLY A 61 0.80 -8.51 -14.47
N SER A 62 0.16 -7.35 -14.36
CA SER A 62 0.71 -6.10 -14.90
C SER A 62 1.92 -5.54 -14.13
N GLY A 63 2.35 -6.16 -13.03
CA GLY A 63 3.53 -5.74 -12.25
C GLY A 63 3.22 -4.95 -10.98
N LYS A 64 1.94 -4.73 -10.61
CA LYS A 64 1.54 -3.93 -9.42
C LYS A 64 2.20 -4.42 -8.12
N SER A 65 2.16 -5.73 -7.87
CA SER A 65 2.77 -6.31 -6.66
C SER A 65 4.29 -6.15 -6.65
N MET A 66 4.96 -6.12 -7.80
CA MET A 66 6.40 -5.84 -7.88
C MET A 66 6.74 -4.41 -7.44
N ILE A 67 5.87 -3.45 -7.74
CA ILE A 67 6.01 -2.07 -7.22
C ILE A 67 5.85 -2.09 -5.70
N VAL A 68 4.81 -2.77 -5.18
CA VAL A 68 4.60 -2.92 -3.72
C VAL A 68 5.79 -3.57 -3.06
N ASP A 69 6.27 -4.70 -3.58
CA ASP A 69 7.41 -5.44 -3.03
C ASP A 69 8.68 -4.59 -3.00
N SER A 70 8.86 -3.71 -4.00
CA SER A 70 9.96 -2.74 -4.01
C SER A 70 9.82 -1.70 -2.90
N LEU A 71 8.59 -1.22 -2.63
CA LEU A 71 8.29 -0.23 -1.59
C LEU A 71 8.48 -0.78 -0.16
N ILE A 72 8.22 -2.08 0.03
CA ILE A 72 8.32 -2.74 1.34
C ILE A 72 9.58 -3.61 1.49
N GLY A 73 10.42 -3.71 0.44
CA GLY A 73 11.65 -4.53 0.47
C GLY A 73 11.39 -6.03 0.52
N ALA A 74 10.29 -6.49 -0.09
CA ALA A 74 9.87 -7.89 -0.13
C ALA A 74 10.13 -8.56 -1.50
N LEU A 75 10.93 -7.94 -2.36
CA LEU A 75 11.31 -8.57 -3.63
C LEU A 75 11.96 -9.93 -3.39
N ALA A 76 11.58 -10.91 -4.21
CA ALA A 76 12.17 -12.24 -4.18
C ALA A 76 13.68 -12.20 -4.48
N ASP A 77 14.45 -13.17 -3.98
CA ASP A 77 15.92 -13.21 -4.11
C ASP A 77 16.43 -13.16 -5.56
N ASN A 78 15.62 -13.66 -6.49
CA ASN A 78 15.91 -13.60 -7.91
C ASN A 78 15.45 -12.31 -8.60
N CYS A 79 14.92 -11.34 -7.85
CA CYS A 79 14.50 -10.04 -8.35
C CYS A 79 15.37 -8.91 -7.77
N TYR A 80 15.47 -7.83 -8.50
CA TYR A 80 16.09 -6.60 -8.02
C TYR A 80 15.43 -5.39 -8.67
N ALA A 81 15.44 -4.27 -7.96
CA ALA A 81 14.93 -3.00 -8.44
C ALA A 81 16.04 -2.00 -8.70
N THR A 82 15.82 -1.10 -9.65
CA THR A 82 16.65 0.07 -9.96
C THR A 82 15.78 1.32 -9.99
N GLY A 83 16.40 2.49 -10.03
CA GLY A 83 15.70 3.76 -9.93
C GLY A 83 15.84 4.35 -8.54
N LYS A 84 14.87 5.15 -8.09
CA LYS A 84 14.89 5.84 -6.80
C LYS A 84 13.55 5.73 -6.10
N ILE A 85 13.56 5.43 -4.82
CA ILE A 85 12.39 5.47 -3.94
C ILE A 85 12.75 6.31 -2.72
N VAL A 86 12.26 7.54 -2.68
CA VAL A 86 12.45 8.45 -1.54
C VAL A 86 11.21 8.44 -0.65
N PHE A 87 11.38 8.08 0.59
CA PHE A 87 10.35 8.11 1.61
C PHE A 87 10.81 8.98 2.78
N ASP A 88 10.01 9.98 3.14
CA ASP A 88 10.30 10.90 4.25
C ASP A 88 11.71 11.52 4.12
N GLY A 89 12.10 11.87 2.89
CA GLY A 89 13.37 12.49 2.53
C GLY A 89 14.58 11.56 2.43
N GLU A 90 14.41 10.24 2.60
CA GLU A 90 15.50 9.26 2.48
C GLU A 90 15.25 8.27 1.35
N ASP A 91 16.29 7.98 0.55
CA ASP A 91 16.23 6.93 -0.46
C ASP A 91 16.27 5.54 0.20
N ILE A 92 15.10 4.90 0.23
CA ILE A 92 14.92 3.58 0.87
C ILE A 92 15.23 2.42 -0.08
N LEU A 93 15.35 2.65 -1.38
CA LEU A 93 15.73 1.61 -2.34
C LEU A 93 17.23 1.31 -2.27
N SER A 94 18.06 2.35 -2.12
CA SER A 94 19.51 2.21 -2.02
C SER A 94 19.98 1.70 -0.64
N ASP A 95 19.17 1.87 0.42
CA ASP A 95 19.47 1.38 1.78
C ASP A 95 18.39 0.44 2.32
N PRO A 96 18.48 -0.88 2.06
CA PRO A 96 17.56 -1.87 2.61
C PRO A 96 17.47 -1.88 4.15
N ARG A 97 18.52 -1.40 4.85
CA ARG A 97 18.50 -1.32 6.32
C ARG A 97 17.63 -0.16 6.79
N ALA A 98 17.65 0.97 6.07
CA ALA A 98 16.76 2.10 6.34
C ALA A 98 15.29 1.67 6.15
N LEU A 99 14.98 0.98 5.05
CA LEU A 99 13.65 0.45 4.78
C LEU A 99 13.18 -0.51 5.90
N LYS A 100 14.01 -1.49 6.28
CA LYS A 100 13.67 -2.45 7.35
C LYS A 100 13.37 -1.78 8.69
N LYS A 101 14.04 -0.68 9.02
CA LYS A 101 13.77 0.08 10.26
C LYS A 101 12.43 0.83 10.24
N ARG A 102 11.86 1.07 9.06
CA ARG A 102 10.63 1.82 8.85
C ARG A 102 9.39 0.95 8.79
N LEU A 103 9.53 -0.31 8.35
CA LEU A 103 8.44 -1.28 8.33
C LEU A 103 7.88 -1.54 9.74
N GLY A 104 6.55 -1.55 9.86
CA GLY A 104 5.84 -1.68 11.13
C GLY A 104 5.94 -0.46 12.04
N LYS A 105 6.59 0.63 11.60
CA LYS A 105 6.69 1.91 12.31
C LYS A 105 6.08 3.03 11.50
N SER A 106 6.86 3.56 10.54
CA SER A 106 6.41 4.65 9.65
C SER A 106 5.83 4.16 8.33
N ILE A 107 6.03 2.88 7.97
CA ILE A 107 5.41 2.21 6.83
C ILE A 107 4.59 1.04 7.35
N ALA A 108 3.27 1.04 7.09
CA ALA A 108 2.39 -0.09 7.33
C ALA A 108 2.04 -0.76 6.00
N PHE A 109 2.09 -2.08 5.98
CA PHE A 109 1.67 -2.90 4.85
C PHE A 109 0.45 -3.73 5.22
N ILE A 110 -0.57 -3.69 4.37
CA ILE A 110 -1.81 -4.46 4.50
C ILE A 110 -1.89 -5.37 3.28
N PRO A 111 -1.53 -6.66 3.42
CA PRO A 111 -1.49 -7.58 2.30
C PRO A 111 -2.87 -8.06 1.88
N GLN A 112 -2.95 -8.61 0.69
CA GLN A 112 -4.02 -9.48 0.28
C GLN A 112 -4.06 -10.72 1.20
N GLY A 113 -5.27 -11.13 1.63
CA GLY A 113 -5.40 -12.32 2.48
C GLY A 113 -4.94 -12.07 3.93
N ALA A 114 -5.58 -11.15 4.64
CA ALA A 114 -5.24 -10.79 6.02
C ALA A 114 -5.11 -11.98 6.97
N SER A 115 -5.92 -13.04 6.78
CA SER A 115 -5.85 -14.26 7.60
C SER A 115 -4.49 -14.95 7.49
N GLU A 116 -3.87 -14.89 6.33
CA GLU A 116 -2.58 -15.53 6.03
C GLU A 116 -1.42 -14.69 6.54
N SER A 117 -1.62 -13.38 6.75
CA SER A 117 -0.59 -12.47 7.25
C SER A 117 -0.44 -12.53 8.78
N LEU A 118 -1.45 -13.03 9.48
CA LEU A 118 -1.39 -13.23 10.91
C LEU A 118 -0.65 -14.53 11.25
N ASN A 119 0.21 -14.50 12.27
CA ASN A 119 0.89 -15.71 12.74
C ASN A 119 -0.11 -16.66 13.40
N PRO A 120 -0.37 -17.86 12.82
CA PRO A 120 -1.38 -18.78 13.32
C PRO A 120 -1.06 -19.35 14.71
N SER A 121 0.21 -19.31 15.12
CA SER A 121 0.67 -19.85 16.41
C SER A 121 0.57 -18.85 17.55
N LEU A 122 0.23 -17.59 17.26
CA LEU A 122 0.16 -16.52 18.24
C LEU A 122 -1.28 -16.00 18.40
N LYS A 123 -1.69 -15.75 19.63
CA LYS A 123 -2.96 -15.08 19.91
C LYS A 123 -2.97 -13.67 19.33
N ILE A 124 -4.15 -13.18 18.97
CA ILE A 124 -4.35 -11.83 18.42
C ILE A 124 -3.74 -10.76 19.32
N LYS A 125 -3.95 -10.83 20.63
CA LYS A 125 -3.34 -9.87 21.58
C LYS A 125 -1.83 -9.78 21.48
N THR A 126 -1.16 -10.91 21.29
CA THR A 126 0.30 -10.96 21.20
C THR A 126 0.78 -10.18 20.00
N GLN A 127 0.15 -10.36 18.85
CA GLN A 127 0.51 -9.70 17.59
C GLN A 127 0.25 -8.19 17.66
N ILE A 128 -0.86 -7.77 18.28
CA ILE A 128 -1.15 -6.34 18.52
C ILE A 128 -0.11 -5.75 19.49
N TYR A 129 0.27 -6.48 20.56
CA TYR A 129 1.26 -5.98 21.54
C TYR A 129 2.66 -5.88 20.95
N GLU A 130 3.03 -6.76 20.01
CA GLU A 130 4.28 -6.65 19.26
C GLU A 130 4.31 -5.40 18.39
N ALA A 131 3.19 -5.05 17.73
CA ALA A 131 3.09 -3.83 16.95
C ALA A 131 3.30 -2.56 17.84
N PHE A 132 2.78 -2.55 19.07
CA PHE A 132 3.07 -1.46 20.02
C PHE A 132 4.55 -1.41 20.41
N ALA A 133 5.17 -2.56 20.64
CA ALA A 133 6.59 -2.59 20.95
C ALA A 133 7.46 -2.04 19.82
N LEU A 134 7.06 -2.29 18.56
CA LEU A 134 7.72 -1.75 17.37
C LEU A 134 7.54 -0.25 17.24
N SER A 135 6.40 0.32 17.64
CA SER A 135 6.18 1.78 17.61
C SER A 135 7.04 2.56 18.60
N GLY A 136 7.68 1.85 19.55
CA GLY A 136 8.55 2.43 20.57
C GLY A 136 7.81 2.89 21.84
N GLU A 137 6.50 2.70 21.92
CA GLU A 137 5.70 3.04 23.09
C GLU A 137 5.94 2.04 24.24
N LYS A 138 6.30 2.55 25.41
CA LYS A 138 6.50 1.76 26.62
C LYS A 138 5.21 1.68 27.43
N LEU A 139 4.36 0.70 27.12
CA LEU A 139 3.09 0.49 27.80
C LEU A 139 3.20 -0.67 28.79
N ASN A 140 2.59 -0.52 29.97
CA ASN A 140 2.39 -1.64 30.90
C ASN A 140 1.30 -2.60 30.39
N LYS A 141 1.10 -3.74 31.08
CA LYS A 141 0.16 -4.79 30.64
C LYS A 141 -1.31 -4.30 30.54
N HIS A 142 -1.75 -3.44 31.46
CA HIS A 142 -3.11 -2.90 31.44
C HIS A 142 -3.30 -1.90 30.34
N GLU A 143 -2.34 -1.01 30.13
CA GLU A 143 -2.32 -0.04 29.05
C GLU A 143 -2.34 -0.73 27.68
N LYS A 144 -1.51 -1.76 27.47
CA LYS A 144 -1.51 -2.55 26.23
C LYS A 144 -2.89 -3.15 25.94
N LYS A 145 -3.56 -3.72 26.96
CA LYS A 145 -4.91 -4.28 26.76
C LYS A 145 -5.91 -3.18 26.40
N ALA A 146 -5.92 -2.08 27.13
CA ALA A 146 -6.84 -0.97 26.87
C ALA A 146 -6.64 -0.38 25.46
N TYR A 147 -5.39 -0.21 25.04
CA TYR A 147 -5.06 0.33 23.72
C TYR A 147 -5.40 -0.65 22.60
N ALA A 148 -5.19 -1.94 22.81
CA ALA A 148 -5.59 -2.98 21.86
C ALA A 148 -7.11 -3.00 21.66
N LEU A 149 -7.88 -2.94 22.74
CA LEU A 149 -9.35 -2.87 22.68
C LEU A 149 -9.84 -1.59 22.00
N TYR A 150 -9.18 -0.47 22.27
CA TYR A 150 -9.47 0.80 21.62
C TYR A 150 -9.27 0.72 20.10
N ASN A 151 -8.14 0.16 19.62
CA ASN A 151 -7.88 0.00 18.19
C ASN A 151 -8.81 -1.03 17.55
N LEU A 152 -9.14 -2.13 18.24
CA LEU A 152 -10.13 -3.09 17.75
C LEU A 152 -11.52 -2.46 17.62
N ALA A 153 -11.92 -1.62 18.58
CA ALA A 153 -13.19 -0.90 18.51
C ALA A 153 -13.26 0.05 17.30
N LYS A 154 -12.17 0.74 16.97
CA LYS A 154 -12.05 1.61 15.77
C LYS A 154 -12.31 0.86 14.46
N VAL A 155 -11.92 -0.39 14.39
CA VAL A 155 -12.15 -1.26 13.23
C VAL A 155 -13.44 -2.08 13.34
N GLY A 156 -14.33 -1.72 14.28
CA GLY A 156 -15.64 -2.36 14.45
C GLY A 156 -15.62 -3.70 15.17
N LEU A 157 -14.52 -4.11 15.79
CA LEU A 157 -14.40 -5.31 16.61
C LEU A 157 -14.58 -4.95 18.09
N LYS A 158 -15.82 -5.07 18.58
CA LYS A 158 -16.18 -4.72 19.97
C LYS A 158 -16.11 -5.89 20.95
N ASP A 159 -16.02 -7.12 20.45
CA ASP A 159 -15.91 -8.33 21.27
C ASP A 159 -14.48 -8.47 21.80
N GLU A 160 -14.29 -8.22 23.09
CA GLU A 160 -12.98 -8.34 23.77
C GLU A 160 -12.40 -9.76 23.70
N SER A 161 -13.24 -10.78 23.51
CA SER A 161 -12.78 -12.17 23.41
C SER A 161 -11.85 -12.41 22.21
N VAL A 162 -11.93 -11.56 21.18
CA VAL A 162 -11.04 -11.59 20.00
C VAL A 162 -9.58 -11.54 20.39
N LEU A 163 -9.21 -10.81 21.45
CA LEU A 163 -7.82 -10.75 21.93
C LEU A 163 -7.26 -12.10 22.36
N GLU A 164 -8.10 -12.98 22.87
CA GLU A 164 -7.68 -14.30 23.38
C GLU A 164 -7.73 -15.39 22.31
N LYS A 165 -8.30 -15.10 21.13
CA LYS A 165 -8.40 -16.04 20.01
C LYS A 165 -7.10 -16.11 19.20
N TYR A 166 -6.93 -17.23 18.49
CA TYR A 166 -5.95 -17.42 17.46
C TYR A 166 -6.53 -17.00 16.08
N PRO A 167 -5.71 -16.72 15.06
CA PRO A 167 -6.20 -16.32 13.74
C PRO A 167 -7.21 -17.30 13.11
N PHE A 168 -7.05 -18.60 13.30
CA PHE A 168 -7.95 -19.62 12.77
C PHE A 168 -9.32 -19.71 13.50
N GLU A 169 -9.48 -19.02 14.63
CA GLU A 169 -10.73 -18.95 15.41
C GLU A 169 -11.59 -17.73 15.08
N ILE A 170 -11.15 -16.90 14.13
CA ILE A 170 -11.86 -15.69 13.68
C ILE A 170 -12.17 -15.77 12.19
N SER A 171 -13.22 -15.05 11.74
CA SER A 171 -13.56 -14.98 10.32
C SER A 171 -12.53 -14.16 9.51
N GLY A 172 -12.51 -14.34 8.18
CA GLY A 172 -11.65 -13.57 7.29
C GLY A 172 -11.85 -12.06 7.43
N GLY A 173 -13.10 -11.59 7.54
CA GLY A 173 -13.40 -10.18 7.78
C GLY A 173 -12.94 -9.69 9.17
N GLN A 174 -13.00 -10.53 10.19
CA GLN A 174 -12.42 -10.20 11.51
C GLN A 174 -10.89 -10.14 11.42
N ALA A 175 -10.25 -11.07 10.70
CA ALA A 175 -8.80 -11.06 10.50
C ALA A 175 -8.35 -9.78 9.78
N GLN A 176 -9.07 -9.35 8.73
CA GLN A 176 -8.81 -8.10 8.03
C GLN A 176 -8.86 -6.89 8.98
N ARG A 177 -9.89 -6.83 9.81
CA ARG A 177 -10.04 -5.76 10.82
C ARG A 177 -8.93 -5.82 11.88
N VAL A 178 -8.48 -7.00 12.27
CA VAL A 178 -7.32 -7.16 13.18
C VAL A 178 -6.04 -6.64 12.55
N VAL A 179 -5.75 -6.96 11.28
CA VAL A 179 -4.58 -6.44 10.58
C VAL A 179 -4.61 -4.91 10.50
N LEU A 180 -5.79 -4.33 10.26
CA LEU A 180 -5.96 -2.87 10.27
C LEU A 180 -5.74 -2.29 11.68
N ALA A 181 -6.23 -2.95 12.74
CA ALA A 181 -5.98 -2.55 14.12
C ALA A 181 -4.48 -2.61 14.48
N ILE A 182 -3.75 -3.58 13.94
CA ILE A 182 -2.27 -3.68 14.05
C ILE A 182 -1.61 -2.47 13.37
N ALA A 183 -2.06 -2.10 12.17
CA ALA A 183 -1.54 -0.92 11.47
C ALA A 183 -1.77 0.38 12.26
N LEU A 184 -2.92 0.51 12.94
CA LEU A 184 -3.22 1.67 13.81
C LEU A 184 -2.23 1.83 14.96
N CYS A 185 -1.60 0.75 15.42
CA CYS A 185 -0.67 0.79 16.55
C CYS A 185 0.59 1.63 16.25
N SER A 186 1.03 1.68 15.00
CA SER A 186 2.27 2.35 14.62
C SER A 186 2.09 3.80 14.15
N LYS A 187 0.84 4.26 13.91
CA LYS A 187 0.55 5.59 13.35
C LYS A 187 1.43 5.89 12.11
N PRO A 188 1.36 5.05 11.07
CA PRO A 188 2.31 5.10 9.97
C PRO A 188 2.17 6.39 9.16
N LYS A 189 3.28 6.84 8.57
CA LYS A 189 3.29 7.94 7.59
C LYS A 189 2.89 7.46 6.19
N LEU A 190 3.11 6.17 5.89
CA LEU A 190 2.74 5.53 4.63
C LEU A 190 1.98 4.23 4.90
N ILE A 191 0.86 4.06 4.22
CA ILE A 191 0.11 2.80 4.17
C ILE A 191 0.18 2.27 2.76
N VAL A 192 0.57 1.02 2.62
CA VAL A 192 0.51 0.27 1.36
C VAL A 192 -0.48 -0.86 1.54
N ALA A 193 -1.57 -0.85 0.77
CA ALA A 193 -2.62 -1.86 0.81
C ALA A 193 -2.69 -2.58 -0.54
N ASP A 194 -2.33 -3.86 -0.56
CA ASP A 194 -2.36 -4.68 -1.77
C ASP A 194 -3.63 -5.54 -1.77
N GLU A 195 -4.57 -5.20 -2.66
CA GLU A 195 -5.88 -5.83 -2.81
C GLU A 195 -6.60 -6.12 -1.47
N ALA A 196 -6.45 -5.21 -0.51
CA ALA A 196 -6.87 -5.40 0.87
C ALA A 196 -8.39 -5.58 1.08
N THR A 197 -9.21 -5.22 0.10
CA THR A 197 -10.67 -5.43 0.14
C THR A 197 -11.12 -6.65 -0.65
N ARG A 198 -10.21 -7.39 -1.27
CA ARG A 198 -10.55 -8.56 -2.08
C ARG A 198 -10.96 -9.75 -1.21
N GLY A 199 -12.05 -10.39 -1.59
CA GLY A 199 -12.53 -11.61 -0.91
C GLY A 199 -13.17 -11.40 0.45
N ILE A 200 -13.46 -10.15 0.82
CA ILE A 200 -14.25 -9.80 2.00
C ILE A 200 -15.62 -9.27 1.57
N ASP A 201 -16.59 -9.36 2.48
CA ASP A 201 -17.93 -8.84 2.24
C ASP A 201 -17.94 -7.30 2.16
N ALA A 202 -18.98 -6.74 1.52
CA ALA A 202 -19.10 -5.30 1.28
C ALA A 202 -19.11 -4.47 2.58
N GLU A 203 -19.72 -4.98 3.65
CA GLU A 203 -19.77 -4.29 4.95
C GLU A 203 -18.36 -4.18 5.55
N THR A 204 -17.60 -5.27 5.50
CA THR A 204 -16.20 -5.27 5.98
C THR A 204 -15.31 -4.36 5.13
N ALA A 205 -15.50 -4.34 3.80
CA ALA A 205 -14.77 -3.43 2.91
C ALA A 205 -15.08 -1.97 3.23
N GLU A 206 -16.35 -1.62 3.47
CA GLU A 206 -16.76 -0.27 3.85
C GLU A 206 -16.13 0.16 5.18
N VAL A 207 -16.17 -0.71 6.20
CA VAL A 207 -15.52 -0.44 7.50
C VAL A 207 -14.02 -0.22 7.32
N PHE A 208 -13.35 -1.03 6.49
CA PHE A 208 -11.93 -0.87 6.17
C PHE A 208 -11.65 0.50 5.55
N LEU A 209 -12.36 0.87 4.48
CA LEU A 209 -12.14 2.14 3.77
C LEU A 209 -12.45 3.34 4.67
N LYS A 210 -13.53 3.27 5.44
CA LYS A 210 -13.89 4.31 6.41
C LYS A 210 -12.78 4.48 7.46
N CYS A 211 -12.30 3.38 8.04
CA CYS A 211 -11.22 3.43 9.02
C CYS A 211 -9.94 4.02 8.41
N VAL A 212 -9.55 3.61 7.20
CA VAL A 212 -8.37 4.18 6.54
C VAL A 212 -8.55 5.68 6.28
N LYS A 213 -9.73 6.12 5.91
CA LYS A 213 -10.04 7.53 5.67
C LYS A 213 -10.00 8.37 6.96
N GLU A 214 -10.56 7.85 8.05
CA GLU A 214 -10.74 8.60 9.30
C GLU A 214 -9.50 8.59 10.19
N GLU A 215 -8.83 7.43 10.29
CA GLU A 215 -7.73 7.23 11.24
C GLU A 215 -6.35 7.54 10.67
N PHE A 216 -6.20 7.53 9.34
CA PHE A 216 -4.93 7.78 8.67
C PHE A 216 -4.96 9.01 7.76
N GLN A 217 -5.65 10.07 8.20
CA GLN A 217 -5.81 11.30 7.40
C GLN A 217 -4.48 11.93 6.99
N ALA A 218 -3.49 11.94 7.88
CA ALA A 218 -2.17 12.50 7.62
C ALA A 218 -1.23 11.55 6.85
N SER A 219 -1.56 10.26 6.76
CA SER A 219 -0.71 9.29 6.10
C SER A 219 -0.85 9.37 4.57
N ALA A 220 0.25 9.22 3.84
CA ALA A 220 0.21 8.85 2.44
C ALA A 220 -0.35 7.44 2.29
N LYS A 221 -1.14 7.18 1.25
CA LYS A 221 -1.84 5.90 1.04
C LYS A 221 -1.61 5.39 -0.37
N ILE A 222 -1.23 4.14 -0.51
CA ILE A 222 -1.17 3.42 -1.78
C ILE A 222 -2.15 2.27 -1.72
N PHE A 223 -3.07 2.22 -2.67
CA PHE A 223 -4.00 1.12 -2.86
C PHE A 223 -3.67 0.43 -4.19
N VAL A 224 -3.24 -0.81 -4.13
CA VAL A 224 -3.25 -1.68 -5.31
C VAL A 224 -4.61 -2.33 -5.38
N THR A 225 -5.32 -2.11 -6.48
CA THR A 225 -6.69 -2.61 -6.62
C THR A 225 -7.08 -2.80 -8.08
N HIS A 226 -8.00 -3.72 -8.32
CA HIS A 226 -8.75 -3.82 -9.58
C HIS A 226 -10.14 -3.16 -9.46
N ASP A 227 -10.54 -2.74 -8.25
CA ASP A 227 -11.80 -2.04 -8.02
C ASP A 227 -11.69 -0.57 -8.44
N MET A 228 -12.35 -0.24 -9.56
CA MET A 228 -12.41 1.13 -10.08
C MET A 228 -13.24 2.06 -9.19
N SER A 229 -14.14 1.53 -8.37
CA SER A 229 -14.90 2.35 -7.41
C SER A 229 -13.99 2.88 -6.33
N LEU A 230 -13.09 2.03 -5.80
CA LEU A 230 -12.05 2.46 -4.88
C LEU A 230 -11.07 3.44 -5.55
N ALA A 231 -10.61 3.14 -6.76
CA ALA A 231 -9.67 4.00 -7.50
C ALA A 231 -10.23 5.42 -7.71
N LYS A 232 -11.52 5.57 -7.97
CA LYS A 232 -12.21 6.87 -8.09
C LYS A 232 -12.23 7.69 -6.81
N THR A 233 -12.11 7.05 -5.65
CA THR A 233 -12.05 7.75 -4.36
C THR A 233 -10.65 8.20 -3.97
N CYS A 234 -9.62 7.78 -4.70
CA CYS A 234 -8.24 8.19 -4.49
C CYS A 234 -7.96 9.54 -5.17
N ASP A 235 -6.97 10.28 -4.65
CA ASP A 235 -6.56 11.57 -5.23
C ASP A 235 -5.89 11.38 -6.59
N LYS A 236 -5.11 10.30 -6.74
CA LYS A 236 -4.35 10.01 -7.96
C LYS A 236 -4.52 8.55 -8.37
N VAL A 237 -4.32 8.30 -9.65
CA VAL A 237 -4.29 6.95 -10.24
C VAL A 237 -3.05 6.76 -11.09
N LEU A 238 -2.42 5.60 -10.94
CA LEU A 238 -1.39 5.06 -11.81
C LEU A 238 -1.96 3.83 -12.54
N VAL A 239 -2.00 3.87 -13.86
CA VAL A 239 -2.43 2.76 -14.69
C VAL A 239 -1.21 2.01 -15.20
N LEU A 240 -1.15 0.71 -14.89
CA LEU A 240 -0.03 -0.16 -15.27
C LEU A 240 -0.51 -1.25 -16.23
N LYS A 241 0.23 -1.43 -17.35
CA LYS A 241 -0.01 -2.46 -18.35
C LYS A 241 1.29 -3.17 -18.67
N ALA A 242 1.34 -4.48 -18.47
CA ALA A 242 2.50 -5.31 -18.82
C ALA A 242 3.86 -4.74 -18.32
N GLY A 243 3.89 -4.21 -17.12
CA GLY A 243 5.09 -3.62 -16.49
C GLY A 243 5.33 -2.15 -16.83
N GLU A 244 4.58 -1.56 -17.73
CA GLU A 244 4.77 -0.18 -18.18
C GLU A 244 3.70 0.76 -17.59
N GLN A 245 4.13 1.95 -17.23
CA GLN A 245 3.23 3.03 -16.82
C GLN A 245 2.54 3.62 -18.06
N VAL A 246 1.23 3.38 -18.17
CA VAL A 246 0.45 3.84 -19.31
C VAL A 246 -0.11 5.23 -19.07
N GLU A 247 -0.58 5.49 -17.85
CA GLU A 247 -1.18 6.77 -17.48
C GLU A 247 -0.99 7.04 -15.99
N TYR A 248 -0.80 8.32 -15.61
CA TYR A 248 -0.69 8.76 -14.22
C TYR A 248 -1.16 10.20 -14.07
N GLY A 249 -2.00 10.45 -13.11
CA GLY A 249 -2.54 11.78 -12.85
C GLY A 249 -3.56 11.81 -11.72
N PHE A 250 -4.29 12.92 -11.60
CA PHE A 250 -5.43 12.99 -10.71
C PHE A 250 -6.53 12.02 -11.16
N SER A 251 -7.24 11.42 -10.22
CA SER A 251 -8.27 10.42 -10.51
C SER A 251 -9.36 10.95 -11.42
N GLU A 252 -9.75 12.22 -11.24
CA GLU A 252 -10.75 12.88 -12.10
C GLU A 252 -10.28 12.97 -13.55
N ASP A 253 -8.99 13.26 -13.78
CA ASP A 253 -8.46 13.37 -15.15
C ASP A 253 -8.33 11.96 -15.78
N VAL A 254 -7.65 11.04 -15.09
CA VAL A 254 -7.34 9.72 -15.63
C VAL A 254 -8.57 8.82 -15.81
N LEU A 255 -9.53 8.88 -14.88
CA LEU A 255 -10.68 7.97 -14.89
C LEU A 255 -11.94 8.55 -15.55
N VAL A 256 -12.01 9.88 -15.76
CA VAL A 256 -13.12 10.52 -16.45
C VAL A 256 -12.76 10.88 -17.90
N HIS A 257 -11.52 11.29 -18.12
CA HIS A 257 -11.00 11.72 -19.43
C HIS A 257 -9.72 10.96 -19.80
N PRO A 258 -9.75 9.60 -19.84
CA PRO A 258 -8.56 8.81 -20.11
C PRO A 258 -7.98 9.10 -21.49
N GLU A 259 -6.67 9.41 -21.53
CA GLU A 259 -5.94 9.64 -22.78
C GLU A 259 -5.54 8.30 -23.45
N SER A 260 -5.25 7.27 -22.63
CA SER A 260 -4.83 5.96 -23.12
C SER A 260 -6.01 5.09 -23.55
N GLU A 261 -5.91 4.47 -24.72
CA GLU A 261 -6.86 3.45 -25.18
C GLU A 261 -6.98 2.28 -24.20
N TYR A 262 -5.87 1.92 -23.52
CA TYR A 262 -5.88 0.87 -22.51
C TYR A 262 -6.70 1.25 -21.27
N THR A 263 -6.54 2.48 -20.77
CA THR A 263 -7.34 2.97 -19.65
C THR A 263 -8.81 2.99 -20.00
N GLN A 264 -9.17 3.43 -21.22
CA GLN A 264 -10.56 3.39 -21.70
C GLN A 264 -11.13 1.98 -21.72
N LEU A 265 -10.32 0.99 -22.18
CA LEU A 265 -10.73 -0.41 -22.19
C LEU A 265 -10.91 -0.97 -20.78
N LEU A 266 -9.97 -0.64 -19.86
CA LEU A 266 -10.03 -1.07 -18.47
C LEU A 266 -11.32 -0.56 -17.78
N LEU A 267 -11.66 0.71 -17.99
CA LEU A 267 -12.89 1.32 -17.45
C LEU A 267 -14.17 0.70 -18.05
N LYS A 268 -14.17 0.37 -19.33
CA LYS A 268 -15.31 -0.31 -19.96
C LYS A 268 -15.53 -1.71 -19.38
N LYS A 269 -14.46 -2.47 -19.14
CA LYS A 269 -14.56 -3.80 -18.51
C LYS A 269 -15.14 -3.69 -17.09
N ALA A 270 -14.60 -2.77 -16.28
CA ALA A 270 -15.07 -2.57 -14.91
C ALA A 270 -16.52 -2.06 -14.79
N ALA A 271 -17.08 -1.48 -15.84
CA ALA A 271 -18.48 -1.07 -15.86
C ALA A 271 -19.46 -2.21 -16.23
N GLN A 272 -18.93 -3.38 -16.62
CA GLN A 272 -19.72 -4.57 -17.00
C GLN A 272 -19.74 -5.65 -15.88
N GLU A 273 -18.88 -5.51 -14.88
CA GLU A 273 -18.83 -6.32 -13.66
C GLU A 273 -19.71 -5.72 -12.55
#